data_09a7d4ec98bd525c08c4a9e1a9c2cbd1
#
_entry.id   09a7d4ec98bd525c08c4a9e1a9c2cbd1
#
_cell.length_a   1.000
_cell.length_b   1.000
_cell.length_c   1.000
_cell.angle_alpha   90.00
_cell.angle_beta   90.00
_cell.angle_gamma   90.00
#
_symmetry.space_group_name_H-M   'P 1'
#
loop_
_entity.id
_entity.type
_entity.pdbx_description
1 polymer ?
#
loop_
_entity_poly.entity_id
_entity_poly.type
_entity_poly.pdbx_seq_one_letter_code
_entity_poly.pdbx_strand_id
1 'polypeptide(L)'
;MVASLFLKVPKDDFNAHVKNMYIDIANEIGAPVEVANDGDVTALAGAIDIGDNGILGIAMGTSEAGGYINLEGRLNGWLSELAFVPVDFSKEAYRDEWSGDIGCGVKYFSQDGVIKLAEYAGFTFEEGLSPAEKLKVIQKLMAEDDQMARGIYEDIGTYLGYSIAYYSEFYDIKHLLLLGRVTSGKGGDIIMERAKSVLSENFPEYANISIEMPDENSRRVGQSIAAASLAASRK
;
A
#
# COMPACT_ATOMS: atom_id res chain seq x y z
N MET A 1 15.29 -7.66 -14.47
CA MET A 1 14.75 -8.52 -13.37
C MET A 1 15.83 -8.74 -12.33
N VAL A 2 15.46 -8.77 -11.06
CA VAL A 2 16.38 -8.97 -9.93
C VAL A 2 16.44 -10.45 -9.57
N ALA A 3 17.65 -11.03 -9.59
CA ALA A 3 17.84 -12.46 -9.36
C ALA A 3 17.36 -12.93 -7.97
N SER A 4 17.37 -12.05 -6.97
CA SER A 4 16.91 -12.37 -5.61
C SER A 4 15.41 -12.74 -5.52
N LEU A 5 14.60 -12.36 -6.49
CA LEU A 5 13.18 -12.75 -6.56
C LEU A 5 12.98 -14.16 -7.10
N PHE A 6 14.02 -14.78 -7.65
CA PHE A 6 13.97 -16.07 -8.34
C PHE A 6 14.89 -17.10 -7.67
N LEU A 7 14.84 -17.21 -6.35
CA LEU A 7 15.74 -18.03 -5.52
C LEU A 7 15.78 -19.52 -5.91
N LYS A 8 14.72 -20.04 -6.55
CA LYS A 8 14.62 -21.43 -6.97
C LYS A 8 14.99 -21.66 -8.45
N VAL A 9 15.34 -20.59 -9.18
CA VAL A 9 15.73 -20.67 -10.59
C VAL A 9 17.25 -20.75 -10.68
N PRO A 10 17.83 -21.79 -11.34
CA PRO A 10 19.26 -21.88 -11.57
C PRO A 10 19.78 -20.62 -12.28
N LYS A 11 21.01 -20.19 -11.94
CA LYS A 11 21.59 -18.94 -12.45
C LYS A 11 21.67 -18.91 -13.98
N ASP A 12 21.95 -20.02 -14.62
CA ASP A 12 22.05 -20.09 -16.08
C ASP A 12 20.67 -19.95 -16.73
N ASP A 13 19.64 -20.59 -16.18
CA ASP A 13 18.24 -20.46 -16.63
C ASP A 13 17.73 -19.03 -16.40
N PHE A 14 18.07 -18.42 -15.24
CA PHE A 14 17.75 -17.03 -14.99
C PHE A 14 18.36 -16.10 -16.04
N ASN A 15 19.64 -16.26 -16.35
CA ASN A 15 20.32 -15.43 -17.34
C ASN A 15 19.78 -15.63 -18.75
N ALA A 16 19.42 -16.88 -19.12
CA ALA A 16 18.94 -17.22 -20.44
C ALA A 16 17.50 -16.79 -20.70
N HIS A 17 16.61 -16.87 -19.69
CA HIS A 17 15.16 -16.79 -19.91
C HIS A 17 14.44 -15.71 -19.07
N VAL A 18 15.05 -15.23 -18.00
CA VAL A 18 14.36 -14.35 -17.05
C VAL A 18 14.93 -12.93 -17.06
N LYS A 19 16.26 -12.81 -17.10
CA LYS A 19 16.95 -11.52 -16.93
C LYS A 19 16.43 -10.42 -17.86
N ASN A 20 16.24 -10.73 -19.13
CA ASN A 20 15.81 -9.79 -20.18
C ASN A 20 14.37 -10.03 -20.66
N MET A 21 13.58 -10.82 -19.97
CA MET A 21 12.26 -11.28 -20.39
C MET A 21 11.36 -10.16 -20.92
N TYR A 22 11.30 -9.02 -20.23
CA TYR A 22 10.46 -7.90 -20.67
C TYR A 22 10.96 -7.24 -21.96
N ILE A 23 12.29 -7.19 -22.16
CA ILE A 23 12.90 -6.67 -23.40
C ILE A 23 12.62 -7.61 -24.55
N ASP A 24 12.73 -8.92 -24.30
CA ASP A 24 12.49 -9.95 -25.30
C ASP A 24 11.01 -9.95 -25.73
N ILE A 25 10.07 -9.84 -24.78
CA ILE A 25 8.64 -9.68 -25.05
C ILE A 25 8.36 -8.39 -25.85
N ALA A 26 8.98 -7.26 -25.51
CA ALA A 26 8.83 -6.03 -26.26
C ALA A 26 9.27 -6.18 -27.72
N ASN A 27 10.41 -6.84 -27.94
CA ASN A 27 10.95 -7.10 -29.28
C ASN A 27 10.04 -8.03 -30.10
N GLU A 28 9.48 -9.08 -29.46
CA GLU A 28 8.60 -10.04 -30.11
C GLU A 28 7.24 -9.42 -30.49
N ILE A 29 6.65 -8.61 -29.60
CA ILE A 29 5.38 -7.92 -29.85
C ILE A 29 5.57 -6.79 -30.88
N GLY A 30 6.75 -6.19 -30.97
CA GLY A 30 7.03 -5.04 -31.86
C GLY A 30 6.27 -3.77 -31.50
N ALA A 31 5.86 -3.63 -30.23
CA ALA A 31 5.14 -2.48 -29.71
C ALA A 31 5.91 -1.83 -28.55
N PRO A 32 5.68 -0.52 -28.26
CA PRO A 32 6.24 0.11 -27.08
C PRO A 32 5.80 -0.65 -25.82
N VAL A 33 6.77 -1.01 -24.97
CA VAL A 33 6.53 -1.68 -23.69
C VAL A 33 7.12 -0.82 -22.57
N GLU A 34 6.33 -0.57 -21.55
CA GLU A 34 6.75 0.07 -20.30
C GLU A 34 6.55 -0.91 -19.14
N VAL A 35 7.51 -0.96 -18.23
CA VAL A 35 7.42 -1.74 -17.00
C VAL A 35 7.37 -0.76 -15.85
N ALA A 36 6.28 -0.78 -15.09
CA ALA A 36 6.09 0.06 -13.92
C ALA A 36 5.76 -0.79 -12.69
N ASN A 37 6.01 -0.23 -11.51
CA ASN A 37 5.58 -0.81 -10.25
C ASN A 37 4.05 -0.73 -10.14
N ASP A 38 3.41 -1.74 -9.55
CA ASP A 38 1.95 -1.79 -9.40
C ASP A 38 1.42 -0.69 -8.47
N GLY A 39 2.19 -0.30 -7.45
CA GLY A 39 1.89 0.85 -6.60
C GLY A 39 1.85 2.17 -7.39
N ASP A 40 2.84 2.39 -8.25
CA ASP A 40 2.91 3.58 -9.12
C ASP A 40 1.74 3.63 -10.11
N VAL A 41 1.41 2.49 -10.72
CA VAL A 41 0.24 2.39 -11.62
C VAL A 41 -1.06 2.70 -10.87
N THR A 42 -1.16 2.28 -9.62
CA THR A 42 -2.32 2.56 -8.76
C THR A 42 -2.42 4.04 -8.42
N ALA A 43 -1.32 4.69 -8.06
CA ALA A 43 -1.30 6.13 -7.81
C ALA A 43 -1.64 6.94 -9.07
N LEU A 44 -1.15 6.52 -10.23
CA LEU A 44 -1.48 7.14 -11.53
C LEU A 44 -2.97 6.97 -11.88
N ALA A 45 -3.56 5.81 -11.61
CA ALA A 45 -4.99 5.59 -11.78
C ALA A 45 -5.81 6.55 -10.91
N GLY A 46 -5.39 6.74 -9.67
CA GLY A 46 -5.99 7.72 -8.77
C GLY A 46 -5.88 9.16 -9.27
N ALA A 47 -4.71 9.55 -9.80
CA ALA A 47 -4.52 10.88 -10.39
C ALA A 47 -5.47 11.14 -11.56
N ILE A 48 -5.70 10.14 -12.40
CA ILE A 48 -6.64 10.22 -13.52
C ILE A 48 -8.09 10.34 -13.01
N ASP A 49 -8.47 9.58 -11.98
CA ASP A 49 -9.83 9.56 -11.43
C ASP A 49 -10.16 10.86 -10.68
N ILE A 50 -9.26 11.34 -9.84
CA ILE A 50 -9.40 12.61 -9.09
C ILE A 50 -9.28 13.82 -10.00
N GLY A 51 -8.48 13.74 -11.07
CA GLY A 51 -8.18 14.86 -11.96
C GLY A 51 -7.21 15.87 -11.34
N ASP A 52 -6.40 15.48 -10.36
CA ASP A 52 -5.33 16.27 -9.72
C ASP A 52 -4.06 15.43 -9.54
N ASN A 53 -3.00 16.05 -9.07
CA ASN A 53 -1.67 15.49 -8.88
C ASN A 53 -1.21 15.62 -7.41
N GLY A 54 0.01 15.17 -7.10
CA GLY A 54 0.49 15.12 -5.72
C GLY A 54 -0.19 13.98 -4.94
N ILE A 55 -0.21 12.80 -5.53
CA ILE A 55 -0.96 11.65 -5.00
C ILE A 55 0.00 10.59 -4.46
N LEU A 56 -0.13 10.28 -3.19
CA LEU A 56 0.47 9.09 -2.59
C LEU A 56 -0.59 8.00 -2.47
N GLY A 57 -0.38 6.87 -3.11
CA GLY A 57 -1.22 5.68 -2.97
C GLY A 57 -0.60 4.69 -2.00
N ILE A 58 -1.38 4.18 -1.03
CA ILE A 58 -0.98 3.10 -0.12
C ILE A 58 -1.99 1.98 -0.24
N ALA A 59 -1.54 0.83 -0.70
CA ALA A 59 -2.36 -0.38 -0.80
C ALA A 59 -2.10 -1.30 0.39
N MET A 60 -3.08 -1.45 1.27
CA MET A 60 -3.06 -2.31 2.45
C MET A 60 -3.70 -3.68 2.12
N GLY A 61 -2.90 -4.57 1.57
CA GLY A 61 -3.32 -5.88 1.09
C GLY A 61 -2.71 -7.03 1.90
N THR A 62 -2.24 -8.07 1.20
CA THR A 62 -1.41 -9.14 1.78
C THR A 62 -0.09 -8.58 2.29
N SER A 63 0.46 -7.61 1.55
CA SER A 63 1.58 -6.76 1.92
C SER A 63 1.15 -5.31 1.77
N GLU A 64 2.04 -4.38 2.09
CA GLU A 64 1.89 -2.97 1.76
C GLU A 64 2.57 -2.69 0.43
N ALA A 65 1.95 -1.83 -0.39
CA ALA A 65 2.57 -1.28 -1.58
C ALA A 65 2.33 0.22 -1.64
N GLY A 66 3.35 0.99 -2.03
CA GLY A 66 3.30 2.43 -2.20
C GLY A 66 3.54 2.85 -3.64
N GLY A 67 2.97 3.99 -4.03
CA GLY A 67 3.25 4.64 -5.30
C GLY A 67 2.97 6.13 -5.23
N TYR A 68 3.69 6.93 -6.01
CA TYR A 68 3.59 8.37 -5.94
C TYR A 68 3.57 9.04 -7.32
N ILE A 69 2.61 9.94 -7.51
CA ILE A 69 2.53 10.88 -8.62
C ILE A 69 2.83 12.29 -8.10
N ASN A 70 3.86 12.91 -8.63
CA ASN A 70 4.28 14.24 -8.20
C ASN A 70 3.32 15.35 -8.65
N LEU A 71 3.59 16.61 -8.25
CA LEU A 71 2.74 17.76 -8.56
C LEU A 71 2.62 18.04 -10.07
N GLU A 72 3.58 17.58 -10.87
CA GLU A 72 3.58 17.70 -12.34
C GLU A 72 2.86 16.54 -13.05
N GLY A 73 2.27 15.61 -12.29
CA GLY A 73 1.54 14.45 -12.83
C GLY A 73 2.46 13.35 -13.37
N ARG A 74 3.68 13.21 -12.83
CA ARG A 74 4.69 12.26 -13.28
C ARG A 74 5.09 11.30 -12.20
N LEU A 75 5.48 10.08 -12.58
CA LEU A 75 6.25 9.19 -11.74
C LEU A 75 7.64 9.81 -11.48
N ASN A 76 8.05 9.89 -10.21
CA ASN A 76 9.34 10.51 -9.85
C ASN A 76 10.55 9.57 -10.03
N GLY A 77 10.30 8.29 -10.35
CA GLY A 77 11.33 7.27 -10.52
C GLY A 77 11.91 6.73 -9.21
N TRP A 78 11.35 7.07 -8.07
CA TRP A 78 11.69 6.47 -6.79
C TRP A 78 11.01 5.11 -6.63
N LEU A 79 11.58 4.23 -5.81
CA LEU A 79 10.99 2.92 -5.58
C LEU A 79 9.72 2.97 -4.73
N SER A 80 9.52 4.02 -3.95
CA SER A 80 8.35 4.20 -3.07
C SER A 80 8.00 2.95 -2.22
N GLU A 81 9.02 2.23 -1.75
CA GLU A 81 8.88 0.99 -0.96
C GLU A 81 8.52 1.31 0.50
N LEU A 82 7.34 1.87 0.72
CA LEU A 82 6.84 2.30 2.03
C LEU A 82 6.74 1.13 3.03
N ALA A 83 6.57 -0.08 2.52
CA ALA A 83 6.54 -1.31 3.32
C ALA A 83 7.74 -1.48 4.27
N PHE A 84 8.89 -0.93 3.91
CA PHE A 84 10.13 -1.01 4.71
C PHE A 84 10.44 0.27 5.49
N VAL A 85 9.60 1.30 5.37
CA VAL A 85 9.78 2.52 6.15
C VAL A 85 9.37 2.28 7.60
N PRO A 86 10.19 2.69 8.60
CA PRO A 86 9.81 2.54 10.00
C PRO A 86 8.65 3.47 10.34
N VAL A 87 7.61 2.89 10.95
CA VAL A 87 6.38 3.59 11.37
C VAL A 87 6.10 3.39 12.86
N ASP A 88 6.72 2.39 13.48
CA ASP A 88 6.68 2.16 14.94
C ASP A 88 8.10 2.16 15.51
N PHE A 89 8.36 3.09 16.40
CA PHE A 89 9.65 3.27 17.08
C PHE A 89 9.63 2.75 18.53
N SER A 90 8.60 2.02 18.92
CA SER A 90 8.49 1.44 20.25
C SER A 90 9.48 0.28 20.42
N LYS A 91 9.77 -0.06 21.69
CA LYS A 91 10.63 -1.22 22.01
C LYS A 91 9.96 -2.55 21.66
N GLU A 92 8.64 -2.56 21.60
CA GLU A 92 7.80 -3.73 21.34
C GLU A 92 7.37 -3.80 19.86
N ALA A 93 7.96 -2.94 19.00
CA ALA A 93 7.65 -2.89 17.57
C ALA A 93 7.85 -4.25 16.89
N TYR A 94 6.97 -4.60 15.99
CA TYR A 94 7.01 -5.88 15.28
C TYR A 94 8.22 -5.97 14.36
N ARG A 95 8.82 -7.17 14.34
CA ARG A 95 9.87 -7.50 13.37
C ARG A 95 9.25 -8.11 12.13
N ASP A 96 9.66 -7.66 10.96
CA ASP A 96 9.33 -8.32 9.71
C ASP A 96 10.21 -9.58 9.52
N GLU A 97 9.57 -10.71 9.31
CA GLU A 97 10.23 -12.02 9.22
C GLU A 97 11.04 -12.18 7.92
N TRP A 98 10.70 -11.40 6.89
CA TRP A 98 11.36 -11.47 5.59
C TRP A 98 12.60 -10.56 5.53
N SER A 99 12.46 -9.29 5.87
CA SER A 99 13.56 -8.32 5.82
C SER A 99 14.42 -8.31 7.10
N GLY A 100 13.81 -8.66 8.24
CA GLY A 100 14.40 -8.52 9.56
C GLY A 100 14.26 -7.14 10.16
N ASP A 101 13.63 -6.19 9.45
CA ASP A 101 13.39 -4.83 9.91
C ASP A 101 12.38 -4.79 11.06
N ILE A 102 12.51 -3.78 11.91
CA ILE A 102 11.67 -3.61 13.10
C ILE A 102 10.80 -2.37 12.91
N GLY A 103 9.50 -2.52 13.17
CA GLY A 103 8.55 -1.40 13.13
C GLY A 103 8.23 -0.88 11.74
N CYS A 104 8.49 -1.65 10.68
CA CYS A 104 8.25 -1.21 9.31
C CYS A 104 6.79 -1.29 8.89
N GLY A 105 6.40 -0.46 7.91
CA GLY A 105 5.03 -0.23 7.47
C GLY A 105 4.24 -1.50 7.17
N VAL A 106 4.86 -2.49 6.53
CA VAL A 106 4.18 -3.76 6.19
C VAL A 106 3.61 -4.49 7.41
N LYS A 107 4.14 -4.27 8.61
CA LYS A 107 3.66 -4.89 9.86
C LYS A 107 2.47 -4.15 10.48
N TYR A 108 2.06 -3.03 9.91
CA TYR A 108 0.96 -2.17 10.37
C TYR A 108 -0.06 -1.92 9.27
N PHE A 109 0.37 -1.74 8.03
CA PHE A 109 -0.47 -1.39 6.87
C PHE A 109 -0.74 -2.58 5.94
N SER A 110 -0.95 -3.75 6.54
CA SER A 110 -1.28 -4.98 5.81
C SER A 110 -2.26 -5.86 6.59
N GLN A 111 -2.72 -6.95 5.97
CA GLN A 111 -3.53 -7.96 6.69
C GLN A 111 -2.77 -8.56 7.89
N ASP A 112 -1.45 -8.67 7.80
CA ASP A 112 -0.61 -9.16 8.90
C ASP A 112 -0.64 -8.19 10.09
N GLY A 113 -0.66 -6.88 9.81
CA GLY A 113 -0.83 -5.85 10.84
C GLY A 113 -2.14 -6.01 11.62
N VAL A 114 -3.26 -6.22 10.92
CA VAL A 114 -4.57 -6.46 11.56
C VAL A 114 -4.52 -7.72 12.44
N ILE A 115 -3.90 -8.80 11.96
CA ILE A 115 -3.78 -10.06 12.70
C ILE A 115 -2.94 -9.87 13.96
N LYS A 116 -1.78 -9.24 13.84
CA LYS A 116 -0.86 -9.01 14.97
C LYS A 116 -1.47 -8.10 16.03
N LEU A 117 -2.15 -7.03 15.63
CA LEU A 117 -2.86 -6.16 16.56
C LEU A 117 -4.01 -6.89 17.28
N ALA A 118 -4.73 -7.78 16.57
CA ALA A 118 -5.76 -8.61 17.19
C ALA A 118 -5.16 -9.58 18.24
N GLU A 119 -4.06 -10.24 17.91
CA GLU A 119 -3.35 -11.12 18.84
C GLU A 119 -2.79 -10.34 20.05
N TYR A 120 -2.28 -9.13 19.83
CA TYR A 120 -1.84 -8.23 20.89
C TYR A 120 -2.99 -7.80 21.80
N ALA A 121 -4.18 -7.57 21.25
CA ALA A 121 -5.41 -7.28 22.00
C ALA A 121 -5.98 -8.53 22.73
N GLY A 122 -5.31 -9.68 22.64
CA GLY A 122 -5.69 -10.94 23.30
C GLY A 122 -6.69 -11.79 22.51
N PHE A 123 -6.95 -11.47 21.23
CA PHE A 123 -7.81 -12.29 20.38
C PHE A 123 -7.07 -13.56 19.93
N THR A 124 -7.77 -14.70 20.00
CA THR A 124 -7.24 -15.99 19.55
C THR A 124 -8.01 -16.46 18.34
N PHE A 125 -7.30 -16.68 17.23
CA PHE A 125 -7.88 -17.22 16.01
C PHE A 125 -8.04 -18.75 16.09
N GLU A 126 -9.02 -19.29 15.39
CA GLU A 126 -9.12 -20.73 15.18
C GLU A 126 -7.89 -21.27 14.46
N GLU A 127 -7.48 -22.49 14.81
CA GLU A 127 -6.35 -23.15 14.15
C GLU A 127 -6.64 -23.42 12.66
N GLY A 128 -5.60 -23.31 11.84
CA GLY A 128 -5.68 -23.61 10.41
C GLY A 128 -6.22 -22.50 9.51
N LEU A 129 -6.66 -21.37 10.07
CA LEU A 129 -7.08 -20.21 9.26
C LEU A 129 -5.89 -19.59 8.54
N SER A 130 -6.06 -19.38 7.23
CA SER A 130 -5.13 -18.56 6.44
C SER A 130 -5.17 -17.10 6.88
N PRO A 131 -4.12 -16.30 6.61
CA PRO A 131 -4.11 -14.86 6.94
C PRO A 131 -5.30 -14.10 6.36
N ALA A 132 -5.76 -14.45 5.15
CA ALA A 132 -6.93 -13.83 4.53
C ALA A 132 -8.24 -14.17 5.26
N GLU A 133 -8.37 -15.38 5.81
CA GLU A 133 -9.52 -15.79 6.62
C GLU A 133 -9.48 -15.11 7.99
N LYS A 134 -8.32 -14.99 8.63
CA LYS A 134 -8.14 -14.23 9.88
C LYS A 134 -8.57 -12.77 9.71
N LEU A 135 -8.15 -12.11 8.61
CA LEU A 135 -8.61 -10.75 8.31
C LEU A 135 -10.13 -10.67 8.21
N LYS A 136 -10.77 -11.63 7.52
CA LYS A 136 -12.24 -11.68 7.40
C LYS A 136 -12.94 -11.83 8.75
N VAL A 137 -12.36 -12.57 9.69
CA VAL A 137 -12.89 -12.69 11.07
C VAL A 137 -12.94 -11.31 11.73
N ILE A 138 -11.85 -10.56 11.70
CA ILE A 138 -11.78 -9.22 12.30
C ILE A 138 -12.72 -8.24 11.57
N GLN A 139 -12.79 -8.31 10.23
CA GLN A 139 -13.73 -7.48 9.45
C GLN A 139 -15.19 -7.78 9.80
N LYS A 140 -15.53 -9.04 10.05
CA LYS A 140 -16.87 -9.42 10.50
C LYS A 140 -17.19 -8.86 11.89
N LEU A 141 -16.27 -8.99 12.85
CA LEU A 141 -16.40 -8.38 14.19
C LEU A 141 -16.57 -6.86 14.06
N MET A 142 -15.80 -6.20 13.20
CA MET A 142 -15.94 -4.77 12.94
C MET A 142 -17.31 -4.41 12.36
N ALA A 143 -17.86 -5.23 11.47
CA ALA A 143 -19.20 -5.01 10.92
C ALA A 143 -20.30 -5.11 12.00
N GLU A 144 -20.07 -5.89 13.06
CA GLU A 144 -20.91 -6.08 14.24
C GLU A 144 -20.63 -5.04 15.35
N ASP A 145 -19.82 -4.00 15.06
CA ASP A 145 -19.44 -2.93 15.98
C ASP A 145 -18.67 -3.42 17.24
N ASP A 146 -17.92 -4.50 17.12
CA ASP A 146 -17.07 -5.02 18.19
C ASP A 146 -15.98 -4.02 18.58
N GLN A 147 -15.82 -3.78 19.89
CA GLN A 147 -14.93 -2.72 20.40
C GLN A 147 -13.44 -3.08 20.25
N MET A 148 -13.07 -4.34 20.35
CA MET A 148 -11.69 -4.78 20.12
C MET A 148 -11.33 -4.62 18.65
N ALA A 149 -12.20 -5.07 17.74
CA ALA A 149 -12.00 -4.88 16.30
C ALA A 149 -11.91 -3.39 15.94
N ARG A 150 -12.75 -2.54 16.52
CA ARG A 150 -12.70 -1.09 16.35
C ARG A 150 -11.35 -0.51 16.79
N GLY A 151 -10.86 -0.90 17.97
CA GLY A 151 -9.56 -0.48 18.49
C GLY A 151 -8.41 -0.79 17.55
N ILE A 152 -8.41 -1.98 16.91
CA ILE A 152 -7.39 -2.36 15.91
C ILE A 152 -7.36 -1.38 14.73
N TYR A 153 -8.51 -1.02 14.17
CA TYR A 153 -8.59 -0.07 13.05
C TYR A 153 -8.25 1.37 13.47
N GLU A 154 -8.58 1.77 14.71
CA GLU A 154 -8.16 3.05 15.29
C GLU A 154 -6.63 3.10 15.47
N ASP A 155 -5.99 2.02 15.91
CA ASP A 155 -4.53 1.93 16.03
C ASP A 155 -3.86 2.06 14.66
N ILE A 156 -4.34 1.33 13.64
CA ILE A 156 -3.84 1.46 12.26
C ILE A 156 -3.99 2.90 11.77
N GLY A 157 -5.14 3.53 12.01
CA GLY A 157 -5.39 4.93 11.66
C GLY A 157 -4.45 5.90 12.38
N THR A 158 -4.10 5.59 13.64
CA THR A 158 -3.14 6.39 14.40
C THR A 158 -1.74 6.29 13.78
N TYR A 159 -1.24 5.08 13.52
CA TYR A 159 0.03 4.89 12.81
C TYR A 159 0.03 5.59 11.46
N LEU A 160 -1.07 5.47 10.70
CA LEU A 160 -1.18 6.11 9.39
C LEU A 160 -1.10 7.64 9.48
N GLY A 161 -1.78 8.26 10.44
CA GLY A 161 -1.73 9.71 10.62
C GLY A 161 -0.32 10.23 10.88
N TYR A 162 0.43 9.59 11.77
CA TYR A 162 1.84 9.90 12.00
C TYR A 162 2.71 9.62 10.77
N SER A 163 2.44 8.53 10.05
CA SER A 163 3.18 8.18 8.83
C SER A 163 2.95 9.17 7.70
N ILE A 164 1.73 9.70 7.53
CA ILE A 164 1.45 10.74 6.53
C ILE A 164 2.30 11.98 6.80
N ALA A 165 2.36 12.46 8.05
CA ALA A 165 3.21 13.58 8.41
C ALA A 165 4.69 13.30 8.10
N TYR A 166 5.19 12.10 8.43
CA TYR A 166 6.54 11.69 8.13
C TYR A 166 6.81 11.58 6.62
N TYR A 167 5.89 11.00 5.85
CA TYR A 167 6.02 10.89 4.39
C TYR A 167 5.98 12.26 3.71
N SER A 168 5.26 13.23 4.27
CA SER A 168 5.18 14.60 3.74
C SER A 168 6.49 15.37 3.80
N GLU A 169 7.49 14.88 4.56
CA GLU A 169 8.87 15.40 4.51
C GLU A 169 9.62 15.00 3.22
N PHE A 170 9.11 14.03 2.46
CA PHE A 170 9.74 13.49 1.25
C PHE A 170 8.86 13.62 0.01
N TYR A 171 7.55 13.70 0.17
CA TYR A 171 6.56 13.74 -0.90
C TYR A 171 5.66 14.97 -0.73
N ASP A 172 5.44 15.71 -1.81
CA ASP A 172 4.43 16.79 -1.83
C ASP A 172 3.04 16.18 -1.98
N ILE A 173 2.43 15.79 -0.85
CA ILE A 173 1.16 15.06 -0.81
C ILE A 173 -0.01 16.04 -0.75
N LYS A 174 -0.88 16.03 -1.77
CA LYS A 174 -2.21 16.64 -1.71
C LYS A 174 -3.30 15.63 -1.41
N HIS A 175 -3.16 14.43 -1.96
CA HIS A 175 -4.13 13.34 -1.84
C HIS A 175 -3.42 12.06 -1.38
N LEU A 176 -3.98 11.43 -0.38
CA LEU A 176 -3.62 10.07 0.02
C LEU A 176 -4.73 9.12 -0.42
N LEU A 177 -4.40 8.12 -1.23
CA LEU A 177 -5.33 7.07 -1.61
C LEU A 177 -5.07 5.81 -0.79
N LEU A 178 -6.10 5.37 -0.09
CA LEU A 178 -6.08 4.12 0.66
C LEU A 178 -6.79 3.03 -0.13
N LEU A 179 -6.11 1.93 -0.34
CA LEU A 179 -6.58 0.80 -1.14
C LEU A 179 -6.31 -0.51 -0.41
N GLY A 180 -6.86 -1.58 -0.96
CA GLY A 180 -6.58 -2.93 -0.46
C GLY A 180 -7.68 -3.49 0.43
N ARG A 181 -7.52 -4.78 0.78
CA ARG A 181 -8.56 -5.51 1.51
C ARG A 181 -8.70 -5.08 2.97
N VAL A 182 -7.66 -4.55 3.57
CA VAL A 182 -7.69 -4.06 4.96
C VAL A 182 -8.66 -2.89 5.10
N THR A 183 -8.72 -2.01 4.09
CA THR A 183 -9.57 -0.82 4.10
C THR A 183 -11.02 -1.10 3.66
N SER A 184 -11.40 -2.35 3.44
CA SER A 184 -12.76 -2.70 3.02
C SER A 184 -13.76 -2.59 4.16
N GLY A 185 -14.90 -1.97 3.91
CA GLY A 185 -15.99 -1.82 4.89
C GLY A 185 -15.70 -0.81 6.00
N LYS A 186 -16.42 -0.89 7.12
CA LYS A 186 -16.34 0.06 8.25
C LYS A 186 -14.91 0.30 8.77
N GLY A 187 -14.02 -0.71 8.70
CA GLY A 187 -12.65 -0.57 9.16
C GLY A 187 -11.86 0.49 8.39
N GLY A 188 -12.07 0.58 7.08
CA GLY A 188 -11.43 1.63 6.26
C GLY A 188 -11.87 3.03 6.64
N ASP A 189 -13.18 3.22 6.90
CA ASP A 189 -13.71 4.51 7.36
C ASP A 189 -13.06 4.93 8.69
N ILE A 190 -12.93 4.00 9.64
CA ILE A 190 -12.29 4.26 10.94
C ILE A 190 -10.81 4.63 10.77
N ILE A 191 -10.05 3.88 9.95
CA ILE A 191 -8.65 4.22 9.65
C ILE A 191 -8.55 5.66 9.13
N MET A 192 -9.38 6.00 8.15
CA MET A 192 -9.37 7.32 7.53
C MET A 192 -9.74 8.43 8.52
N GLU A 193 -10.82 8.25 9.28
CA GLU A 193 -11.27 9.23 10.29
C GLU A 193 -10.21 9.45 11.36
N ARG A 194 -9.59 8.36 11.85
CA ARG A 194 -8.56 8.44 12.87
C ARG A 194 -7.29 9.10 12.35
N ALA A 195 -6.85 8.78 11.13
CA ALA A 195 -5.70 9.44 10.52
C ALA A 195 -5.92 10.95 10.34
N LYS A 196 -7.10 11.37 9.89
CA LYS A 196 -7.49 12.79 9.81
C LYS A 196 -7.47 13.48 11.18
N SER A 197 -7.96 12.80 12.23
CA SER A 197 -7.91 13.32 13.61
C SER A 197 -6.47 13.55 14.06
N VAL A 198 -5.58 12.56 13.86
CA VAL A 198 -4.16 12.68 14.20
C VAL A 198 -3.50 13.86 13.48
N LEU A 199 -3.76 14.01 12.17
CA LEU A 199 -3.21 15.15 11.42
C LEU A 199 -3.71 16.48 11.96
N SER A 200 -5.02 16.62 12.16
CA SER A 200 -5.59 17.88 12.64
C SER A 200 -5.14 18.25 14.05
N GLU A 201 -4.92 17.28 14.92
CA GLU A 201 -4.54 17.48 16.32
C GLU A 201 -3.03 17.73 16.50
N ASN A 202 -2.18 17.05 15.72
CA ASN A 202 -0.74 17.00 15.94
C ASN A 202 0.08 17.64 14.82
N PHE A 203 -0.46 17.72 13.58
CA PHE A 203 0.23 18.19 12.38
C PHE A 203 -0.68 19.08 11.53
N PRO A 204 -1.13 20.23 12.06
CA PRO A 204 -2.12 21.09 11.39
C PRO A 204 -1.67 21.56 9.99
N GLU A 205 -0.37 21.62 9.72
CA GLU A 205 0.21 21.95 8.41
C GLU A 205 -0.14 20.91 7.35
N TYR A 206 -0.40 19.65 7.73
CA TYR A 206 -0.80 18.55 6.84
C TYR A 206 -2.29 18.21 6.90
N ALA A 207 -3.08 18.93 7.70
CA ALA A 207 -4.52 18.68 7.86
C ALA A 207 -5.34 18.89 6.57
N ASN A 208 -4.77 19.56 5.58
CA ASN A 208 -5.40 19.78 4.26
C ASN A 208 -5.20 18.62 3.28
N ILE A 209 -4.41 17.61 3.63
CA ILE A 209 -4.25 16.41 2.80
C ILE A 209 -5.59 15.68 2.74
N SER A 210 -6.11 15.49 1.52
CA SER A 210 -7.32 14.70 1.30
C SER A 210 -6.98 13.22 1.46
N ILE A 211 -7.72 12.50 2.31
CA ILE A 211 -7.59 11.04 2.44
C ILE A 211 -8.83 10.40 1.84
N GLU A 212 -8.65 9.56 0.84
CA GLU A 212 -9.72 9.03 0.00
C GLU A 212 -9.59 7.51 -0.18
N MET A 213 -10.74 6.85 -0.34
CA MET A 213 -10.81 5.43 -0.68
C MET A 213 -11.61 5.29 -1.98
N PRO A 214 -10.95 5.07 -3.12
CA PRO A 214 -11.66 4.89 -4.39
C PRO A 214 -12.49 3.60 -4.39
N ASP A 215 -13.61 3.61 -5.10
CA ASP A 215 -14.43 2.42 -5.25
C ASP A 215 -13.71 1.30 -6.04
N GLU A 216 -14.16 0.05 -5.85
CA GLU A 216 -13.48 -1.12 -6.42
C GLU A 216 -13.55 -1.18 -7.95
N ASN A 217 -14.60 -0.63 -8.57
CA ASN A 217 -14.76 -0.63 -10.01
C ASN A 217 -13.84 0.41 -10.66
N SER A 218 -13.81 1.63 -10.13
CA SER A 218 -12.90 2.70 -10.54
C SER A 218 -11.45 2.23 -10.46
N ARG A 219 -11.09 1.51 -9.39
CA ARG A 219 -9.76 0.98 -9.19
C ARG A 219 -9.33 -0.02 -10.27
N ARG A 220 -10.16 -1.01 -10.62
CA ARG A 220 -9.81 -2.05 -11.62
C ARG A 220 -9.66 -1.50 -13.03
N VAL A 221 -10.61 -0.68 -13.44
CA VAL A 221 -10.60 -0.06 -14.77
C VAL A 221 -9.49 1.00 -14.85
N GLY A 222 -9.35 1.83 -13.82
CA GLY A 222 -8.36 2.87 -13.72
C GLY A 222 -6.93 2.37 -13.85
N GLN A 223 -6.56 1.29 -13.16
CA GLN A 223 -5.21 0.69 -13.28
C GLN A 223 -4.88 0.23 -14.70
N SER A 224 -5.84 -0.37 -15.41
CA SER A 224 -5.62 -0.80 -16.80
C SER A 224 -5.42 0.39 -17.75
N ILE A 225 -6.20 1.47 -17.58
CA ILE A 225 -6.06 2.72 -18.35
C ILE A 225 -4.73 3.39 -18.02
N ALA A 226 -4.38 3.51 -16.74
CA ALA A 226 -3.14 4.11 -16.29
C ALA A 226 -1.92 3.37 -16.85
N ALA A 227 -1.89 2.05 -16.76
CA ALA A 227 -0.81 1.22 -17.32
C ALA A 227 -0.67 1.42 -18.84
N ALA A 228 -1.79 1.45 -19.58
CA ALA A 228 -1.78 1.68 -21.01
C ALA A 228 -1.29 3.10 -21.38
N SER A 229 -1.56 4.11 -20.56
CA SER A 229 -1.14 5.50 -20.80
C SER A 229 0.38 5.68 -20.71
N LEU A 230 1.07 4.92 -19.87
CA LEU A 230 2.53 4.98 -19.72
C LEU A 230 3.27 4.66 -21.02
N ALA A 231 2.83 3.63 -21.74
CA ALA A 231 3.42 3.26 -23.03
C ALA A 231 3.11 4.29 -24.13
N ALA A 232 2.00 5.03 -24.04
CA ALA A 232 1.59 6.04 -25.02
C ALA A 232 2.32 7.38 -24.86
N SER A 233 2.79 7.71 -23.66
CA SER A 233 3.40 9.01 -23.33
C SER A 233 4.83 9.19 -23.84
N ARG A 234 5.45 8.16 -24.41
CA ARG A 234 6.84 8.17 -24.94
C ARG A 234 6.92 8.46 -26.46
N LYS A 235 5.93 9.11 -27.03
CA LYS A 235 6.01 9.56 -28.45
C LYS A 235 6.59 10.94 -28.59
#